data_6489f7ca7332a98ae98bc44ee1acd6a0
#
_entry.id   6489f7ca7332a98ae98bc44ee1acd6a0
#
_cell.length_a   1.000
_cell.length_b   1.000
_cell.length_c   1.000
_cell.angle_alpha   90.00
_cell.angle_beta   90.00
_cell.angle_gamma   90.00
#
_symmetry.space_group_name_H-M   'P 1'
#
loop_
_entity.id
_entity.type
_entity.pdbx_description
1 polymer ?
#
loop_
_entity_poly.entity_id
_entity_poly.type
_entity_poly.pdbx_seq_one_letter_code
_entity_poly.pdbx_strand_id
1 'polypeptide(L)'
;MSRKTRTKSKTRNNAKSRAKKATVSTVKSTDTEETVIPTAEPAIIKEEVAQPEPKEEIKIETPVEENQVIEQPDLGPRRSVVFIGSECYPFVKTGGLGDVMSALPKSLAKLNVDVKVILPRYKCIPWEYQEKMEYKGSFYMDLCSDGRQYYVGIMEYQEDGVIYDFIDNEEFFSWGNPYTNLIDDIPKFCYFSKAALAALNYLDWVPDVVHCHDWQAALVPLYLRTCFADTNVGRASAVLTIHNLKFQGIYDRKMIQYWSGLPDYVFNKDCLTQNWLDANMLKGGITYCNRLTTVSNTYAGEIQTEEYGEGLAEHLRYHQNKIRGIVNGIDINIWNPSTDKLLKANYDAKTAIENKKKNKKALQESLGLEVDEHKMVIGLISRLTNQKGLDLVNDVIPGVMDGNTQVVVLGTGDSWYEEAFRSYENQYKGSFCAYIAYDENVAHNIYSGCDALLVPSRFEPCGLTQLIAMRYGAIPIVRETGGLRDTVWPYNMFDNTGNGFTFDRY
;
A
#
# COMPACT_ATOMS: atom_id res chain seq x y z
N MET A 1 25.44 4.19 -61.56
CA MET A 1 25.61 2.86 -62.22
C MET A 1 24.92 1.88 -61.26
N SER A 2 23.68 1.49 -61.54
CA SER A 2 23.20 0.31 -62.28
C SER A 2 23.50 -1.00 -61.50
N ARG A 3 22.59 -1.90 -61.17
CA ARG A 3 21.27 -2.39 -61.60
C ARG A 3 20.74 -3.34 -60.49
N LYS A 4 19.50 -3.21 -60.01
CA LYS A 4 18.34 -4.10 -60.26
C LYS A 4 18.63 -5.62 -60.46
N THR A 5 18.02 -6.48 -59.64
CA THR A 5 17.03 -7.48 -60.08
C THR A 5 16.27 -8.11 -58.91
N ARG A 6 15.08 -8.17 -59.06
CA ARG A 6 13.83 -8.78 -58.65
C ARG A 6 13.82 -10.30 -58.94
N THR A 7 13.30 -11.14 -58.03
CA THR A 7 12.44 -12.25 -58.43
C THR A 7 11.45 -12.64 -57.31
N LYS A 8 10.21 -12.79 -57.74
CA LYS A 8 9.06 -13.32 -57.00
C LYS A 8 9.03 -14.84 -57.12
N SER A 9 8.53 -15.58 -56.15
CA SER A 9 7.68 -16.74 -56.45
C SER A 9 6.67 -16.99 -55.32
N LYS A 10 5.43 -17.12 -55.76
CA LYS A 10 4.25 -17.58 -55.01
C LYS A 10 4.29 -19.12 -54.99
N THR A 11 3.83 -19.72 -53.88
CA THR A 11 3.03 -20.96 -53.99
C THR A 11 1.99 -21.03 -52.89
N ARG A 12 0.74 -21.10 -53.31
CA ARG A 12 -0.43 -21.53 -52.54
C ARG A 12 -0.39 -23.05 -52.40
N ASN A 13 -0.85 -23.59 -51.28
CA ASN A 13 -1.67 -24.79 -51.33
C ASN A 13 -2.63 -24.91 -50.13
N ASN A 14 -3.88 -25.20 -50.49
CA ASN A 14 -5.04 -25.55 -49.71
C ASN A 14 -4.94 -26.96 -49.12
N ALA A 15 -5.49 -27.19 -47.93
CA ALA A 15 -6.13 -28.47 -47.56
C ALA A 15 -7.16 -28.26 -46.45
N LYS A 16 -8.37 -28.17 -46.79
CA LYS A 16 -9.56 -29.02 -46.58
C LYS A 16 -9.81 -29.56 -45.18
N SER A 17 -10.94 -29.08 -44.67
CA SER A 17 -11.84 -29.53 -43.58
C SER A 17 -12.01 -31.07 -43.49
N ARG A 18 -12.12 -31.55 -42.25
CA ARG A 18 -12.85 -32.79 -41.94
C ARG A 18 -13.65 -32.61 -40.65
N ALA A 19 -14.97 -32.45 -40.83
CA ALA A 19 -15.96 -32.58 -39.78
C ALA A 19 -16.10 -34.05 -39.40
N LYS A 20 -16.14 -34.36 -38.11
CA LYS A 20 -16.65 -35.63 -37.59
C LYS A 20 -17.96 -35.36 -36.80
N LYS A 21 -19.03 -35.91 -37.37
CA LYS A 21 -20.34 -36.12 -36.73
C LYS A 21 -20.16 -37.10 -35.54
N ALA A 22 -20.70 -36.76 -34.41
CA ALA A 22 -20.97 -37.72 -33.32
C ALA A 22 -22.49 -37.90 -33.19
N THR A 23 -22.84 -39.16 -33.15
CA THR A 23 -24.17 -39.76 -33.22
C THR A 23 -24.94 -39.58 -31.92
N VAL A 24 -26.21 -39.22 -32.03
CA VAL A 24 -27.21 -39.24 -30.98
C VAL A 24 -27.62 -40.69 -30.71
N SER A 25 -27.54 -41.15 -29.48
CA SER A 25 -28.19 -42.38 -29.03
C SER A 25 -29.30 -42.07 -28.03
N THR A 26 -30.50 -42.29 -28.47
CA THR A 26 -31.74 -42.28 -27.69
C THR A 26 -31.75 -43.46 -26.73
N VAL A 27 -32.02 -43.25 -25.47
CA VAL A 27 -32.43 -44.30 -24.52
C VAL A 27 -33.79 -43.94 -23.94
N LYS A 28 -34.64 -44.94 -23.97
CA LYS A 28 -36.07 -44.96 -23.65
C LYS A 28 -36.34 -44.69 -22.17
N SER A 29 -37.50 -44.05 -21.95
CA SER A 29 -38.26 -43.94 -20.71
C SER A 29 -38.57 -45.27 -20.07
N THR A 30 -38.46 -45.36 -18.75
CA THR A 30 -39.20 -46.31 -17.90
C THR A 30 -39.88 -45.53 -16.78
N ASP A 31 -41.19 -45.76 -16.68
CA ASP A 31 -42.11 -45.26 -15.68
C ASP A 31 -41.69 -45.67 -14.26
N THR A 32 -41.85 -44.78 -13.28
CA THR A 32 -42.08 -45.19 -11.89
C THR A 32 -42.93 -44.12 -11.19
N GLU A 33 -44.07 -44.55 -10.84
CA GLU A 33 -45.06 -44.23 -9.80
C GLU A 33 -44.97 -42.91 -9.03
N GLU A 34 -46.05 -42.15 -9.16
CA GLU A 34 -46.50 -41.08 -8.29
C GLU A 34 -46.82 -41.59 -6.89
N THR A 35 -46.15 -41.07 -5.87
CA THR A 35 -46.58 -41.19 -4.46
C THR A 35 -47.25 -39.88 -4.05
N VAL A 36 -48.55 -39.93 -3.89
CA VAL A 36 -49.43 -38.85 -3.39
C VAL A 36 -49.17 -38.65 -1.90
N ILE A 37 -48.76 -37.48 -1.48
CA ILE A 37 -48.76 -37.03 -0.09
C ILE A 37 -49.99 -36.16 0.14
N PRO A 38 -50.81 -36.43 1.17
CA PRO A 38 -52.05 -35.70 1.40
C PRO A 38 -51.80 -34.30 1.99
N THR A 39 -52.46 -33.30 1.43
CA THR A 39 -52.59 -31.96 1.94
C THR A 39 -53.35 -31.94 3.27
N ALA A 40 -52.69 -31.46 4.34
CA ALA A 40 -53.32 -31.10 5.60
C ALA A 40 -53.76 -29.63 5.57
N GLU A 41 -55.01 -29.37 5.88
CA GLU A 41 -55.57 -28.02 6.05
C GLU A 41 -54.91 -27.31 7.26
N PRO A 42 -54.73 -25.96 7.23
CA PRO A 42 -54.16 -25.24 8.37
C PRO A 42 -55.21 -25.03 9.47
N ALA A 43 -54.91 -25.50 10.65
CA ALA A 43 -55.69 -25.22 11.86
C ALA A 43 -55.47 -23.76 12.27
N ILE A 44 -56.56 -23.02 12.45
CA ILE A 44 -56.58 -21.64 12.95
C ILE A 44 -56.30 -21.69 14.46
N ILE A 45 -55.09 -21.33 14.88
CA ILE A 45 -54.76 -21.04 16.27
C ILE A 45 -55.08 -19.58 16.54
N LYS A 46 -56.03 -19.33 17.43
CA LYS A 46 -56.33 -18.02 17.98
C LYS A 46 -55.19 -17.66 18.95
N GLU A 47 -54.34 -16.72 18.57
CA GLU A 47 -53.39 -16.08 19.49
C GLU A 47 -54.15 -15.14 20.43
N GLU A 48 -54.02 -15.39 21.70
CA GLU A 48 -54.44 -14.57 22.81
C GLU A 48 -53.41 -13.43 22.96
N VAL A 49 -53.82 -12.18 22.75
CA VAL A 49 -52.96 -11.02 22.85
C VAL A 49 -52.61 -10.76 24.31
N ALA A 50 -51.43 -11.16 24.72
CA ALA A 50 -50.85 -10.75 26.02
C ALA A 50 -50.49 -9.27 25.99
N GLN A 51 -50.96 -8.51 26.98
CA GLN A 51 -50.61 -7.11 27.20
C GLN A 51 -49.12 -6.98 27.53
N PRO A 52 -48.42 -5.92 27.05
CA PRO A 52 -47.01 -5.75 27.37
C PRO A 52 -46.82 -5.32 28.82
N GLU A 53 -45.93 -6.01 29.51
CA GLU A 53 -45.44 -5.62 30.84
C GLU A 53 -44.66 -4.29 30.74
N PRO A 54 -44.68 -3.44 31.81
CA PRO A 54 -44.02 -2.17 31.81
C PRO A 54 -42.49 -2.32 31.73
N LYS A 55 -41.89 -1.64 30.79
CA LYS A 55 -40.42 -1.57 30.61
C LYS A 55 -39.79 -0.97 31.87
N GLU A 56 -38.93 -1.72 32.56
CA GLU A 56 -38.03 -1.18 33.57
C GLU A 56 -37.11 -0.13 32.88
N GLU A 57 -37.13 1.09 33.44
CA GLU A 57 -36.19 2.13 33.09
C GLU A 57 -34.78 1.70 33.51
N ILE A 58 -33.94 1.40 32.51
CA ILE A 58 -32.51 1.19 32.68
C ILE A 58 -31.95 2.56 33.14
N LYS A 59 -31.69 2.73 34.42
CA LYS A 59 -30.88 3.84 34.93
C LYS A 59 -29.49 3.73 34.34
N ILE A 60 -29.18 4.61 33.39
CA ILE A 60 -27.82 4.83 32.92
C ILE A 60 -27.07 5.49 34.08
N GLU A 61 -26.30 4.70 34.82
CA GLU A 61 -25.32 5.23 35.76
C GLU A 61 -24.26 5.98 34.92
N THR A 62 -24.18 7.28 35.13
CA THR A 62 -23.08 8.11 34.65
C THR A 62 -21.77 7.54 35.20
N PRO A 63 -20.75 7.28 34.38
CA PRO A 63 -19.45 6.88 34.89
C PRO A 63 -18.91 8.01 35.77
N VAL A 64 -18.69 7.74 37.05
CA VAL A 64 -17.90 8.59 37.95
C VAL A 64 -16.51 8.63 37.31
N GLU A 65 -16.03 9.81 36.92
CA GLU A 65 -14.63 10.04 36.58
C GLU A 65 -13.78 9.78 37.86
N GLU A 66 -13.43 8.52 38.10
CA GLU A 66 -12.26 8.21 38.88
C GLU A 66 -11.05 8.68 38.07
N ASN A 67 -10.36 9.71 38.59
CA ASN A 67 -9.02 10.08 38.19
C ASN A 67 -8.08 8.87 38.47
N GLN A 68 -8.13 7.87 37.61
CA GLN A 68 -7.08 6.89 37.53
C GLN A 68 -5.84 7.63 37.03
N VAL A 69 -4.89 7.82 37.90
CA VAL A 69 -3.51 8.13 37.53
C VAL A 69 -3.08 6.98 36.65
N ILE A 70 -3.14 7.19 35.35
CA ILE A 70 -2.59 6.25 34.37
C ILE A 70 -1.09 6.29 34.61
N GLU A 71 -0.58 5.31 35.39
CA GLU A 71 0.86 5.06 35.48
C GLU A 71 1.38 4.99 34.09
N GLN A 72 2.28 5.91 33.71
CA GLN A 72 2.92 5.82 32.42
C GLN A 72 3.64 4.47 32.35
N PRO A 73 3.43 3.67 31.29
CA PRO A 73 4.09 2.39 31.17
C PRO A 73 5.61 2.60 31.27
N ASP A 74 6.30 1.74 32.02
CA ASP A 74 7.76 1.72 32.03
C ASP A 74 8.24 1.42 30.60
N LEU A 75 8.73 2.45 29.93
CA LEU A 75 9.18 2.35 28.53
C LEU A 75 10.56 1.70 28.40
N GLY A 76 11.15 1.28 29.51
CA GLY A 76 12.48 0.69 29.56
C GLY A 76 13.61 1.67 29.20
N PRO A 77 14.84 1.17 28.93
CA PRO A 77 15.96 2.02 28.55
C PRO A 77 15.72 2.70 27.20
N ARG A 78 16.10 3.98 27.11
CA ARG A 78 16.02 4.76 25.87
C ARG A 78 16.77 4.05 24.74
N ARG A 79 16.15 3.95 23.56
CA ARG A 79 16.69 3.30 22.38
C ARG A 79 16.86 4.32 21.25
N SER A 80 17.71 3.99 20.28
CA SER A 80 17.93 4.81 19.11
C SER A 80 17.65 4.03 17.82
N VAL A 81 16.86 4.62 16.93
CA VAL A 81 16.46 4.00 15.66
C VAL A 81 16.66 4.99 14.51
N VAL A 82 17.31 4.54 13.45
CA VAL A 82 17.33 5.27 12.19
C VAL A 82 16.48 4.56 11.14
N PHE A 83 15.56 5.30 10.53
CA PHE A 83 14.80 4.87 9.37
C PHE A 83 15.53 5.28 8.10
N ILE A 84 15.72 4.36 7.17
CA ILE A 84 16.35 4.60 5.86
C ILE A 84 15.36 4.19 4.77
N GLY A 85 14.93 5.15 3.98
CA GLY A 85 13.95 4.91 2.93
C GLY A 85 13.99 5.97 1.84
N SER A 86 13.24 5.74 0.78
CA SER A 86 13.22 6.59 -0.42
C SER A 86 12.11 7.63 -0.43
N GLU A 87 11.14 7.53 0.46
CA GLU A 87 9.98 8.41 0.58
C GLU A 87 9.68 8.72 2.05
N CYS A 88 9.17 9.92 2.32
CA CYS A 88 8.58 10.32 3.59
C CYS A 88 7.71 11.55 3.37
N TYR A 89 6.44 11.49 3.72
CA TYR A 89 5.55 12.65 3.74
C TYR A 89 6.00 13.63 4.84
N PRO A 90 5.99 14.97 4.66
CA PRO A 90 5.47 15.68 3.49
C PRO A 90 6.54 15.98 2.42
N PHE A 91 7.76 15.51 2.55
CA PHE A 91 8.89 15.86 1.67
C PHE A 91 8.74 15.23 0.28
N VAL A 92 8.42 13.94 0.25
CA VAL A 92 8.21 13.18 -0.99
C VAL A 92 7.32 11.97 -0.71
N LYS A 93 6.29 11.78 -1.54
CA LYS A 93 5.35 10.65 -1.42
C LYS A 93 4.86 10.22 -2.80
N THR A 94 4.93 8.93 -3.07
CA THR A 94 4.34 8.29 -4.25
C THR A 94 3.39 7.15 -3.88
N GLY A 95 3.44 6.70 -2.61
CA GLY A 95 2.63 5.59 -2.10
C GLY A 95 2.60 5.51 -0.58
N GLY A 96 2.09 4.38 -0.06
CA GLY A 96 1.94 4.16 1.37
C GLY A 96 3.26 4.09 2.17
N LEU A 97 4.40 3.87 1.49
CA LEU A 97 5.73 3.96 2.13
C LEU A 97 5.95 5.35 2.73
N GLY A 98 5.63 6.42 1.97
CA GLY A 98 5.77 7.78 2.44
C GLY A 98 4.94 8.07 3.69
N ASP A 99 3.73 7.53 3.78
CA ASP A 99 2.88 7.66 4.97
C ASP A 99 3.50 6.97 6.19
N VAL A 100 3.99 5.75 6.04
CA VAL A 100 4.60 4.98 7.14
C VAL A 100 5.90 5.64 7.62
N MET A 101 6.75 6.10 6.70
CA MET A 101 8.01 6.80 7.00
C MET A 101 7.79 8.15 7.69
N SER A 102 6.59 8.72 7.60
CA SER A 102 6.18 9.91 8.35
C SER A 102 5.60 9.57 9.72
N ALA A 103 4.60 8.69 9.75
CA ALA A 103 3.79 8.45 10.94
C ALA A 103 4.49 7.61 12.01
N LEU A 104 5.21 6.54 11.61
CA LEU A 104 5.85 5.61 12.54
C LEU A 104 7.02 6.26 13.31
N PRO A 105 7.95 7.02 12.68
CA PRO A 105 9.00 7.74 13.40
C PRO A 105 8.45 8.69 14.45
N LYS A 106 7.46 9.52 14.10
CA LYS A 106 6.80 10.46 15.03
C LYS A 106 6.12 9.74 16.19
N SER A 107 5.55 8.56 15.96
CA SER A 107 4.94 7.75 17.00
C SER A 107 5.98 7.14 17.95
N LEU A 108 7.10 6.64 17.41
CA LEU A 108 8.20 6.11 18.22
C LEU A 108 8.90 7.19 19.06
N ALA A 109 9.08 8.40 18.52
CA ALA A 109 9.65 9.52 19.25
C ALA A 109 8.87 9.85 20.55
N LYS A 110 7.56 9.57 20.57
CA LYS A 110 6.72 9.71 21.77
C LYS A 110 6.91 8.57 22.79
N LEU A 111 7.60 7.49 22.41
CA LEU A 111 7.79 6.27 23.22
C LEU A 111 9.21 6.11 23.78
N ASN A 112 9.88 7.21 24.16
CA ASN A 112 11.26 7.21 24.68
C ASN A 112 12.30 6.63 23.69
N VAL A 113 12.14 6.92 22.40
CA VAL A 113 13.06 6.50 21.32
C VAL A 113 13.68 7.73 20.67
N ASP A 114 15.00 7.75 20.51
CA ASP A 114 15.70 8.70 19.66
C ASP A 114 15.53 8.26 18.22
N VAL A 115 14.90 9.09 17.38
CA VAL A 115 14.53 8.73 16.02
C VAL A 115 15.18 9.66 15.00
N LYS A 116 15.90 9.05 14.04
CA LYS A 116 16.33 9.71 12.81
C LYS A 116 15.66 9.08 11.60
N VAL A 117 15.46 9.89 10.55
CA VAL A 117 15.01 9.44 9.23
C VAL A 117 16.03 9.92 8.21
N ILE A 118 16.56 9.02 7.40
CA ILE A 118 17.50 9.37 6.31
C ILE A 118 16.80 9.19 4.97
N LEU A 119 16.85 10.24 4.17
CA LEU A 119 16.20 10.36 2.85
C LEU A 119 17.17 10.88 1.80
N PRO A 120 16.98 10.55 0.51
CA PRO A 120 17.63 11.32 -0.55
C PRO A 120 17.08 12.75 -0.60
N ARG A 121 17.97 13.74 -0.80
CA ARG A 121 17.58 15.13 -1.05
C ARG A 121 17.14 15.31 -2.49
N TYR A 122 15.93 14.83 -2.82
CA TYR A 122 15.41 15.00 -4.16
C TYR A 122 15.10 16.47 -4.48
N LYS A 123 15.33 16.84 -5.72
CA LYS A 123 14.98 18.19 -6.22
C LYS A 123 13.47 18.48 -6.13
N CYS A 124 12.61 17.47 -6.16
CA CYS A 124 11.16 17.62 -6.06
C CYS A 124 10.64 17.90 -4.64
N ILE A 125 11.49 17.87 -3.61
CA ILE A 125 11.07 18.26 -2.25
C ILE A 125 10.62 19.72 -2.29
N PRO A 126 9.43 20.07 -1.72
CA PRO A 126 8.93 21.45 -1.74
C PRO A 126 9.93 22.45 -1.13
N TRP A 127 10.05 23.62 -1.74
CA TRP A 127 11.01 24.64 -1.34
C TRP A 127 10.85 25.08 0.12
N GLU A 128 9.63 25.14 0.61
CA GLU A 128 9.31 25.47 2.01
C GLU A 128 9.98 24.58 3.06
N TYR A 129 10.35 23.34 2.69
CA TYR A 129 11.15 22.45 3.52
C TYR A 129 12.63 22.61 3.25
N GLN A 130 13.03 22.73 1.97
CA GLN A 130 14.44 22.86 1.60
C GLN A 130 15.10 24.11 2.21
N GLU A 131 14.39 25.24 2.27
CA GLU A 131 14.91 26.49 2.84
C GLU A 131 15.13 26.44 4.37
N LYS A 132 14.48 25.50 5.05
CA LYS A 132 14.60 25.27 6.49
C LYS A 132 15.65 24.21 6.87
N MET A 133 16.24 23.55 5.87
CA MET A 133 17.27 22.54 6.11
C MET A 133 18.59 23.22 6.52
N GLU A 134 19.21 22.69 7.57
CA GLU A 134 20.52 23.10 8.03
C GLU A 134 21.62 22.23 7.43
N TYR A 135 22.68 22.82 6.94
CA TYR A 135 23.85 22.08 6.47
C TYR A 135 24.67 21.55 7.66
N LYS A 136 24.86 20.23 7.71
CA LYS A 136 25.58 19.53 8.81
C LYS A 136 26.99 19.10 8.44
N GLY A 137 27.34 19.18 7.16
CA GLY A 137 28.68 18.84 6.67
C GLY A 137 28.65 18.04 5.38
N SER A 138 29.86 17.77 4.88
CA SER A 138 30.05 16.92 3.69
C SER A 138 31.37 16.22 3.71
N PHE A 139 31.45 15.13 2.97
CA PHE A 139 32.66 14.34 2.79
C PHE A 139 32.63 13.63 1.43
N TYR A 140 33.70 12.94 1.11
CA TYR A 140 33.76 12.08 -0.07
C TYR A 140 33.89 10.62 0.34
N MET A 141 33.22 9.73 -0.35
CA MET A 141 33.31 8.27 -0.13
C MET A 141 33.57 7.53 -1.45
N ASP A 142 34.23 6.39 -1.37
CA ASP A 142 34.25 5.42 -2.46
C ASP A 142 32.87 4.76 -2.59
N LEU A 143 32.43 4.50 -3.81
CA LEU A 143 31.21 3.74 -4.09
C LEU A 143 31.55 2.49 -4.89
N CYS A 144 32.03 2.70 -6.09
CA CYS A 144 32.42 1.66 -7.05
C CYS A 144 33.86 1.19 -6.84
N SER A 145 34.23 0.09 -7.49
CA SER A 145 35.61 -0.40 -7.49
C SER A 145 36.56 0.39 -8.41
N ASP A 146 36.10 1.52 -8.96
CA ASP A 146 36.85 2.34 -9.93
C ASP A 146 37.78 3.39 -9.29
N GLY A 147 37.76 3.51 -7.95
CA GLY A 147 38.55 4.49 -7.21
C GLY A 147 38.01 5.92 -7.25
N ARG A 148 36.88 6.16 -7.89
CA ARG A 148 36.21 7.47 -7.88
C ARG A 148 35.62 7.76 -6.51
N GLN A 149 35.81 9.00 -6.06
CA GLN A 149 35.21 9.51 -4.83
C GLN A 149 33.92 10.26 -5.15
N TYR A 150 32.85 9.94 -4.42
CA TYR A 150 31.53 10.53 -4.58
C TYR A 150 31.22 11.47 -3.42
N TYR A 151 30.76 12.67 -3.76
CA TYR A 151 30.36 13.66 -2.77
C TYR A 151 29.16 13.17 -1.98
N VAL A 152 29.15 13.40 -0.65
CA VAL A 152 28.03 13.19 0.25
C VAL A 152 27.84 14.46 1.08
N GLY A 153 26.76 15.20 0.83
CA GLY A 153 26.32 16.30 1.69
C GLY A 153 25.23 15.84 2.63
N ILE A 154 25.13 16.47 3.79
CA ILE A 154 24.10 16.18 4.79
C ILE A 154 23.37 17.48 5.12
N MET A 155 22.07 17.49 4.86
CA MET A 155 21.15 18.54 5.26
C MET A 155 20.20 18.00 6.30
N GLU A 156 19.97 18.72 7.39
CA GLU A 156 19.11 18.28 8.50
C GLU A 156 17.88 19.17 8.64
N TYR A 157 16.73 18.54 8.88
CA TYR A 157 15.48 19.19 9.25
C TYR A 157 14.93 18.50 10.50
N GLN A 158 14.28 19.24 11.40
CA GLN A 158 13.71 18.67 12.63
C GLN A 158 12.24 19.05 12.78
N GLU A 159 11.40 18.05 13.06
CA GLU A 159 9.98 18.23 13.31
C GLU A 159 9.43 17.09 14.20
N ASP A 160 8.52 17.42 15.10
CA ASP A 160 7.77 16.45 15.95
C ASP A 160 8.67 15.45 16.72
N GLY A 161 9.87 15.89 17.14
CA GLY A 161 10.82 15.06 17.88
C GLY A 161 11.61 14.09 16.99
N VAL A 162 11.50 14.19 15.67
CA VAL A 162 12.23 13.41 14.69
C VAL A 162 13.27 14.28 14.00
N ILE A 163 14.47 13.73 13.81
CA ILE A 163 15.55 14.35 13.02
C ILE A 163 15.51 13.72 11.63
N TYR A 164 15.40 14.55 10.59
CA TYR A 164 15.43 14.14 9.18
C TYR A 164 16.77 14.56 8.57
N ASP A 165 17.61 13.59 8.21
CA ASP A 165 18.87 13.81 7.49
C ASP A 165 18.66 13.54 6.01
N PHE A 166 18.94 14.51 5.16
CA PHE A 166 18.82 14.39 3.70
C PHE A 166 20.22 14.25 3.09
N ILE A 167 20.42 13.15 2.39
CA ILE A 167 21.66 12.90 1.63
C ILE A 167 21.63 13.73 0.36
N ASP A 168 22.53 14.71 0.29
CA ASP A 168 22.64 15.63 -0.83
C ASP A 168 23.70 15.16 -1.83
N ASN A 169 23.28 14.96 -3.07
CA ASN A 169 24.13 14.72 -4.22
C ASN A 169 23.35 15.00 -5.52
N GLU A 170 23.78 16.05 -6.23
CA GLU A 170 23.10 16.46 -7.46
C GLU A 170 23.19 15.44 -8.59
N GLU A 171 24.26 14.61 -8.63
CA GLU A 171 24.43 13.59 -9.66
C GLU A 171 23.32 12.54 -9.61
N PHE A 172 22.84 12.18 -8.39
CA PHE A 172 21.87 11.11 -8.19
C PHE A 172 20.44 11.61 -7.93
N PHE A 173 20.26 12.81 -7.36
CA PHE A 173 18.94 13.23 -6.84
C PHE A 173 18.35 14.47 -7.51
N SER A 174 19.05 15.07 -8.47
CA SER A 174 18.54 16.27 -9.17
C SER A 174 17.60 15.97 -10.35
N TRP A 175 17.35 14.71 -10.66
CA TRP A 175 16.58 14.27 -11.81
C TRP A 175 15.12 13.94 -11.44
N GLY A 176 14.20 14.86 -11.71
CA GLY A 176 12.75 14.63 -11.75
C GLY A 176 12.15 13.89 -10.54
N ASN A 177 11.44 12.80 -10.81
CA ASN A 177 10.75 12.00 -9.80
C ASN A 177 11.70 11.08 -9.01
N PRO A 178 11.33 10.67 -7.79
CA PRO A 178 12.11 9.73 -6.97
C PRO A 178 12.44 8.42 -7.70
N TYR A 179 11.49 7.94 -8.50
CA TYR A 179 11.63 6.72 -9.30
C TYR A 179 11.54 7.05 -10.79
N THR A 180 12.45 6.49 -11.58
CA THR A 180 12.53 6.70 -13.02
C THR A 180 12.51 5.36 -13.75
N ASN A 181 13.66 4.77 -13.95
CA ASN A 181 13.84 3.45 -14.53
C ASN A 181 15.01 2.75 -13.82
N LEU A 182 15.12 1.42 -13.92
CA LEU A 182 16.13 0.67 -13.17
C LEU A 182 17.57 1.01 -13.57
N ILE A 183 17.82 1.48 -14.79
CA ILE A 183 19.18 1.87 -15.24
C ILE A 183 19.70 3.03 -14.38
N ASP A 184 18.85 4.01 -14.09
CA ASP A 184 19.19 5.19 -13.31
C ASP A 184 18.99 4.94 -11.79
N ASP A 185 17.98 4.14 -11.43
CA ASP A 185 17.61 3.90 -10.04
C ASP A 185 18.57 2.93 -9.33
N ILE A 186 19.16 1.95 -10.02
CA ILE A 186 20.15 1.04 -9.41
C ILE A 186 21.40 1.81 -8.91
N PRO A 187 22.08 2.63 -9.70
CA PRO A 187 23.18 3.48 -9.21
C PRO A 187 22.76 4.38 -8.04
N LYS A 188 21.63 5.04 -8.20
CA LYS A 188 21.05 5.96 -7.21
C LYS A 188 20.90 5.30 -5.84
N PHE A 189 20.26 4.12 -5.78
CA PHE A 189 19.98 3.45 -4.52
C PHE A 189 21.15 2.60 -3.99
N CYS A 190 22.10 2.19 -4.83
CA CYS A 190 23.41 1.73 -4.36
C CYS A 190 24.16 2.84 -3.63
N TYR A 191 24.24 4.03 -4.24
CA TYR A 191 24.83 5.21 -3.62
C TYR A 191 24.12 5.59 -2.33
N PHE A 192 22.79 5.75 -2.35
CA PHE A 192 21.99 6.14 -1.19
C PHE A 192 22.19 5.21 0.01
N SER A 193 22.11 3.90 -0.22
CA SER A 193 22.26 2.90 0.83
C SER A 193 23.64 2.98 1.52
N LYS A 194 24.72 3.20 0.77
CA LYS A 194 26.08 3.35 1.32
C LYS A 194 26.26 4.71 2.00
N ALA A 195 25.80 5.78 1.35
CA ALA A 195 25.90 7.15 1.85
C ALA A 195 25.16 7.36 3.17
N ALA A 196 24.00 6.72 3.36
CA ALA A 196 23.24 6.78 4.61
C ALA A 196 24.04 6.27 5.81
N LEU A 197 24.73 5.14 5.66
CA LEU A 197 25.60 4.60 6.73
C LEU A 197 26.88 5.44 6.93
N ALA A 198 27.45 5.93 5.84
CA ALA A 198 28.63 6.79 5.90
C ALA A 198 28.30 8.13 6.61
N ALA A 199 27.09 8.69 6.38
CA ALA A 199 26.62 9.88 7.06
C ALA A 199 26.45 9.66 8.58
N LEU A 200 25.91 8.51 8.99
CA LEU A 200 25.84 8.15 10.42
C LEU A 200 27.22 8.10 11.09
N ASN A 201 28.20 7.47 10.43
CA ASN A 201 29.57 7.49 10.93
C ASN A 201 30.18 8.89 10.97
N TYR A 202 29.93 9.73 9.96
CA TYR A 202 30.43 11.12 9.90
C TYR A 202 29.85 11.97 11.02
N LEU A 203 28.54 11.79 11.34
CA LEU A 203 27.85 12.49 12.41
C LEU A 203 28.11 11.90 13.81
N ASP A 204 28.90 10.83 13.93
CA ASP A 204 29.12 10.05 15.15
C ASP A 204 27.81 9.63 15.84
N TRP A 205 26.78 9.32 15.04
CA TRP A 205 25.49 8.89 15.53
C TRP A 205 25.31 7.36 15.33
N VAL A 206 25.33 6.62 16.43
CA VAL A 206 25.31 5.15 16.41
C VAL A 206 23.92 4.66 16.85
N PRO A 207 23.09 4.12 15.93
CA PRO A 207 21.78 3.58 16.28
C PRO A 207 21.88 2.19 16.92
N ASP A 208 20.91 1.86 17.80
CA ASP A 208 20.65 0.47 18.19
C ASP A 208 20.09 -0.34 17.01
N VAL A 209 19.20 0.33 16.22
CA VAL A 209 18.52 -0.30 15.09
C VAL A 209 18.60 0.58 13.84
N VAL A 210 18.97 -0.05 12.73
CA VAL A 210 18.82 0.52 11.38
C VAL A 210 17.62 -0.14 10.72
N HIS A 211 16.56 0.63 10.49
CA HIS A 211 15.31 0.17 9.91
C HIS A 211 15.23 0.59 8.45
N CYS A 212 15.37 -0.36 7.55
CA CYS A 212 15.40 -0.17 6.10
C CYS A 212 14.05 -0.47 5.49
N HIS A 213 13.71 0.26 4.42
CA HIS A 213 12.40 0.15 3.78
C HIS A 213 12.53 -0.14 2.29
N ASP A 214 11.94 -1.27 1.84
CA ASP A 214 11.89 -1.76 0.47
C ASP A 214 13.28 -1.94 -0.18
N TRP A 215 13.29 -2.23 -1.48
CA TRP A 215 14.51 -2.54 -2.23
C TRP A 215 15.49 -1.37 -2.32
N GLN A 216 15.00 -0.13 -2.23
CA GLN A 216 15.81 1.08 -2.31
C GLN A 216 16.81 1.21 -1.15
N ALA A 217 16.50 0.63 0.00
CA ALA A 217 17.38 0.59 1.16
C ALA A 217 17.87 -0.84 1.50
N ALA A 218 17.59 -1.82 0.65
CA ALA A 218 17.88 -3.23 0.94
C ALA A 218 19.36 -3.59 0.94
N LEU A 219 20.23 -2.76 0.36
CA LEU A 219 21.68 -2.97 0.45
C LEU A 219 22.27 -2.53 1.80
N VAL A 220 21.55 -1.74 2.59
CA VAL A 220 22.03 -1.27 3.91
C VAL A 220 22.40 -2.43 4.83
N PRO A 221 21.57 -3.49 5.02
CA PRO A 221 21.97 -4.66 5.84
C PRO A 221 23.24 -5.35 5.36
N LEU A 222 23.49 -5.40 4.04
CA LEU A 222 24.72 -5.96 3.48
C LEU A 222 25.92 -5.08 3.83
N TYR A 223 25.82 -3.77 3.60
CA TYR A 223 26.88 -2.82 3.92
C TYR A 223 27.23 -2.84 5.41
N LEU A 224 26.24 -2.95 6.31
CA LEU A 224 26.49 -3.08 7.75
C LEU A 224 27.38 -4.30 8.10
N ARG A 225 27.32 -5.38 7.33
CA ARG A 225 28.06 -6.63 7.58
C ARG A 225 29.26 -6.83 6.65
N THR A 226 29.52 -5.88 5.77
CA THR A 226 30.66 -5.88 4.84
C THR A 226 31.50 -4.64 5.02
N CYS A 227 31.17 -3.55 4.32
CA CYS A 227 31.96 -2.31 4.28
C CYS A 227 32.02 -1.55 5.62
N PHE A 228 31.00 -1.72 6.48
CA PHE A 228 30.92 -1.03 7.78
C PHE A 228 31.05 -1.96 8.99
N ALA A 229 31.41 -3.26 8.78
CA ALA A 229 31.46 -4.26 9.85
C ALA A 229 32.35 -3.86 11.04
N ASP A 230 33.48 -3.19 10.76
CA ASP A 230 34.45 -2.77 11.75
C ASP A 230 34.21 -1.36 12.31
N THR A 231 33.10 -0.71 11.91
CA THR A 231 32.73 0.62 12.42
C THR A 231 31.75 0.53 13.59
N ASN A 232 31.54 1.62 14.31
CA ASN A 232 30.55 1.67 15.38
C ASN A 232 29.13 1.43 14.84
N VAL A 233 28.78 1.99 13.69
CA VAL A 233 27.49 1.79 13.04
C VAL A 233 27.25 0.33 12.63
N GLY A 234 28.31 -0.41 12.28
CA GLY A 234 28.26 -1.83 11.94
C GLY A 234 27.73 -2.74 13.06
N ARG A 235 27.69 -2.25 14.31
CA ARG A 235 27.14 -2.99 15.46
C ARG A 235 25.62 -2.97 15.52
N ALA A 236 24.97 -2.03 14.81
CA ALA A 236 23.51 -1.89 14.82
C ALA A 236 22.80 -3.15 14.32
N SER A 237 21.61 -3.39 14.83
CA SER A 237 20.71 -4.41 14.31
C SER A 237 19.95 -3.89 13.09
N ALA A 238 19.90 -4.68 12.01
CA ALA A 238 19.17 -4.33 10.81
C ALA A 238 17.75 -4.92 10.81
N VAL A 239 16.75 -4.07 10.63
CA VAL A 239 15.38 -4.46 10.32
C VAL A 239 15.11 -4.05 8.88
N LEU A 240 14.48 -4.92 8.09
CA LEU A 240 14.04 -4.62 6.73
C LEU A 240 12.52 -4.78 6.65
N THR A 241 11.82 -3.74 6.20
CA THR A 241 10.37 -3.81 5.93
C THR A 241 10.11 -3.90 4.44
N ILE A 242 9.33 -4.90 4.03
CA ILE A 242 8.81 -5.06 2.68
C ILE A 242 7.41 -4.45 2.65
N HIS A 243 7.25 -3.32 1.95
CA HIS A 243 5.95 -2.71 1.72
C HIS A 243 5.25 -3.29 0.49
N ASN A 244 6.01 -3.64 -0.55
CA ASN A 244 5.49 -4.30 -1.73
C ASN A 244 6.56 -5.19 -2.39
N LEU A 245 6.41 -6.51 -2.26
CA LEU A 245 7.36 -7.50 -2.79
C LEU A 245 7.50 -7.49 -4.32
N LYS A 246 6.54 -6.92 -5.04
CA LYS A 246 6.61 -6.76 -6.50
C LYS A 246 7.84 -5.98 -6.97
N PHE A 247 8.32 -5.06 -6.13
CA PHE A 247 9.48 -4.22 -6.45
C PHE A 247 10.70 -4.71 -5.67
N GLN A 248 11.71 -5.19 -6.40
CA GLN A 248 12.84 -5.92 -5.79
C GLN A 248 14.23 -5.37 -6.13
N GLY A 249 14.32 -4.41 -7.07
CA GLY A 249 15.63 -3.95 -7.57
C GLY A 249 16.38 -5.07 -8.28
N ILE A 250 15.71 -5.78 -9.19
CA ILE A 250 16.31 -6.81 -10.04
C ILE A 250 16.86 -6.16 -11.29
N TYR A 251 18.15 -6.32 -11.50
CA TYR A 251 18.82 -5.78 -12.68
C TYR A 251 20.13 -6.54 -13.00
N ASP A 252 20.78 -6.17 -14.09
CA ASP A 252 22.06 -6.76 -14.52
C ASP A 252 23.06 -6.90 -13.36
N ARG A 253 23.54 -8.10 -13.15
CA ARG A 253 24.42 -8.45 -12.02
C ARG A 253 25.69 -7.62 -12.01
N LYS A 254 26.32 -7.40 -13.20
CA LYS A 254 27.59 -6.67 -13.29
C LYS A 254 27.39 -5.20 -12.94
N MET A 255 26.23 -4.65 -13.33
CA MET A 255 25.88 -3.27 -13.00
C MET A 255 25.67 -3.11 -11.48
N ILE A 256 24.89 -3.99 -10.84
CA ILE A 256 24.71 -3.95 -9.39
C ILE A 256 26.04 -4.19 -8.66
N GLN A 257 26.85 -5.13 -9.12
CA GLN A 257 28.17 -5.40 -8.56
C GLN A 257 29.09 -4.19 -8.65
N TYR A 258 29.15 -3.55 -9.83
CA TYR A 258 29.94 -2.35 -10.05
C TYR A 258 29.51 -1.21 -9.13
N TRP A 259 28.22 -0.86 -9.17
CA TRP A 259 27.71 0.32 -8.44
C TRP A 259 27.62 0.11 -6.93
N SER A 260 27.41 -1.10 -6.45
CA SER A 260 27.39 -1.37 -5.02
C SER A 260 28.78 -1.41 -4.38
N GLY A 261 29.82 -1.73 -5.15
CA GLY A 261 31.17 -1.98 -4.60
C GLY A 261 31.22 -3.10 -3.57
N LEU A 262 30.19 -3.94 -3.52
CA LEU A 262 30.13 -5.08 -2.60
C LEU A 262 31.09 -6.19 -3.03
N PRO A 263 31.64 -6.96 -2.08
CA PRO A 263 32.58 -8.05 -2.39
C PRO A 263 31.91 -9.19 -3.15
N ASP A 264 32.67 -9.87 -4.01
CA ASP A 264 32.18 -10.93 -4.90
C ASP A 264 31.44 -12.05 -4.18
N TYR A 265 31.81 -12.37 -2.95
CA TYR A 265 31.24 -13.49 -2.20
C TYR A 265 29.74 -13.30 -1.87
N VAL A 266 29.21 -12.07 -1.88
CA VAL A 266 27.76 -11.83 -1.68
C VAL A 266 26.95 -12.05 -2.96
N PHE A 267 27.59 -12.14 -4.13
CA PHE A 267 26.94 -12.42 -5.41
C PHE A 267 26.81 -13.93 -5.66
N ASN A 268 26.14 -14.62 -4.75
CA ASN A 268 25.84 -16.05 -4.80
C ASN A 268 24.31 -16.31 -4.79
N LYS A 269 23.90 -17.57 -5.01
CA LYS A 269 22.48 -17.95 -5.12
C LYS A 269 21.67 -17.73 -3.83
N ASP A 270 22.32 -17.72 -2.68
CA ASP A 270 21.66 -17.60 -1.37
C ASP A 270 21.56 -16.13 -0.90
N CYS A 271 22.10 -15.19 -1.72
CA CYS A 271 22.12 -13.76 -1.41
C CYS A 271 21.64 -12.92 -2.63
N LEU A 272 22.57 -12.23 -3.30
CA LEU A 272 22.20 -11.25 -4.35
C LEU A 272 21.87 -11.89 -5.70
N THR A 273 22.31 -13.10 -6.03
CA THR A 273 22.07 -13.68 -7.36
C THR A 273 20.62 -14.13 -7.53
N GLN A 274 19.95 -13.53 -8.51
CA GLN A 274 18.58 -13.92 -8.92
C GLN A 274 18.63 -15.05 -9.96
N ASN A 275 19.44 -14.87 -11.00
CA ASN A 275 19.65 -15.84 -12.10
C ASN A 275 21.06 -15.65 -12.69
N TRP A 276 21.32 -16.20 -13.87
CA TRP A 276 22.62 -16.10 -14.55
C TRP A 276 23.08 -14.68 -14.82
N LEU A 277 22.14 -13.79 -15.16
CA LEU A 277 22.40 -12.43 -15.63
C LEU A 277 22.13 -11.38 -14.54
N ASP A 278 21.14 -11.64 -13.68
CA ASP A 278 20.57 -10.63 -12.80
C ASP A 278 20.93 -10.87 -11.34
N ALA A 279 21.05 -9.78 -10.61
CA ALA A 279 21.06 -9.73 -9.15
C ALA A 279 19.79 -9.05 -8.62
N ASN A 280 19.44 -9.30 -7.37
CA ASN A 280 18.24 -8.84 -6.70
C ASN A 280 18.63 -8.19 -5.37
N MET A 281 18.47 -6.86 -5.29
CA MET A 281 18.88 -6.08 -4.12
C MET A 281 18.06 -6.45 -2.87
N LEU A 282 16.72 -6.61 -3.05
CA LEU A 282 15.84 -6.99 -1.93
C LEU A 282 16.19 -8.36 -1.36
N LYS A 283 16.47 -9.35 -2.22
CA LYS A 283 16.91 -10.68 -1.82
C LYS A 283 18.15 -10.64 -0.93
N GLY A 284 19.14 -9.83 -1.31
CA GLY A 284 20.34 -9.61 -0.50
C GLY A 284 19.98 -9.01 0.88
N GLY A 285 19.13 -8.01 0.92
CA GLY A 285 18.64 -7.40 2.17
C GLY A 285 17.96 -8.40 3.09
N ILE A 286 17.09 -9.27 2.56
CA ILE A 286 16.43 -10.35 3.30
C ILE A 286 17.46 -11.29 3.94
N THR A 287 18.51 -11.64 3.20
CA THR A 287 19.59 -12.52 3.71
C THR A 287 20.30 -11.90 4.90
N TYR A 288 20.67 -10.63 4.83
CA TYR A 288 21.53 -9.97 5.80
C TYR A 288 20.83 -9.24 6.94
N CYS A 289 19.52 -8.96 6.85
CA CYS A 289 18.79 -8.34 7.96
C CYS A 289 18.64 -9.28 9.17
N ASN A 290 18.57 -8.70 10.37
CA ASN A 290 18.33 -9.44 11.62
C ASN A 290 16.84 -9.79 11.77
N ARG A 291 15.95 -8.91 11.33
CA ARG A 291 14.50 -9.10 11.30
C ARG A 291 13.95 -8.60 9.97
N LEU A 292 12.97 -9.32 9.47
CA LEU A 292 12.23 -8.99 8.28
C LEU A 292 10.78 -8.72 8.69
N THR A 293 10.26 -7.56 8.33
CA THR A 293 8.86 -7.25 8.55
C THR A 293 8.14 -7.01 7.24
N THR A 294 6.84 -7.20 7.24
CA THR A 294 5.96 -6.77 6.16
C THR A 294 4.67 -6.21 6.77
N VAL A 295 3.85 -5.63 5.95
CA VAL A 295 2.83 -4.66 6.38
C VAL A 295 1.46 -5.26 6.70
N SER A 296 1.37 -6.58 6.83
CA SER A 296 0.21 -7.29 7.41
C SER A 296 0.54 -8.75 7.72
N ASN A 297 -0.21 -9.38 8.62
CA ASN A 297 -0.02 -10.78 8.97
C ASN A 297 -0.39 -11.72 7.82
N THR A 298 -1.52 -11.47 7.17
CA THR A 298 -1.94 -12.23 5.99
C THR A 298 -0.92 -12.10 4.87
N TYR A 299 -0.43 -10.91 4.58
CA TYR A 299 0.59 -10.71 3.54
C TYR A 299 1.91 -11.42 3.88
N ALA A 300 2.31 -11.47 5.16
CA ALA A 300 3.47 -12.24 5.58
C ALA A 300 3.35 -13.74 5.24
N GLY A 301 2.14 -14.29 5.27
CA GLY A 301 1.84 -15.64 4.79
C GLY A 301 1.82 -15.73 3.26
N GLU A 302 1.11 -14.82 2.60
CA GLU A 302 0.94 -14.78 1.15
C GLU A 302 2.27 -14.74 0.39
N ILE A 303 3.20 -13.87 0.78
CA ILE A 303 4.51 -13.72 0.09
C ILE A 303 5.41 -14.95 0.18
N GLN A 304 5.09 -15.93 1.03
CA GLN A 304 5.78 -17.21 1.12
C GLN A 304 5.18 -18.28 0.20
N THR A 305 4.10 -17.95 -0.55
CA THR A 305 3.49 -18.83 -1.55
C THR A 305 4.02 -18.52 -2.95
N GLU A 306 3.93 -19.46 -3.87
CA GLU A 306 4.37 -19.25 -5.25
C GLU A 306 3.51 -18.19 -5.97
N GLU A 307 2.25 -18.06 -5.58
CA GLU A 307 1.29 -17.12 -6.19
C GLU A 307 1.62 -15.64 -5.90
N TYR A 308 2.04 -15.34 -4.65
CA TYR A 308 2.31 -13.95 -4.20
C TYR A 308 3.78 -13.68 -3.92
N GLY A 309 4.64 -14.69 -4.04
CA GLY A 309 6.05 -14.60 -3.66
C GLY A 309 6.95 -13.91 -4.68
N GLU A 310 6.41 -13.52 -5.86
CA GLU A 310 7.13 -12.78 -6.91
C GLU A 310 8.53 -13.36 -7.21
N GLY A 311 8.63 -14.70 -7.20
CA GLY A 311 9.87 -15.44 -7.42
C GLY A 311 10.81 -15.54 -6.20
N LEU A 312 10.42 -15.02 -5.03
CA LEU A 312 11.17 -15.12 -3.78
C LEU A 312 10.53 -16.05 -2.73
N ALA A 313 9.45 -16.79 -3.07
CA ALA A 313 8.73 -17.64 -2.12
C ALA A 313 9.64 -18.62 -1.37
N GLU A 314 10.49 -19.37 -2.08
CA GLU A 314 11.44 -20.30 -1.48
C GLU A 314 12.43 -19.58 -0.54
N HIS A 315 12.98 -18.47 -0.98
CA HIS A 315 13.92 -17.66 -0.20
C HIS A 315 13.28 -17.09 1.07
N LEU A 316 12.01 -16.63 1.00
CA LEU A 316 11.25 -16.15 2.14
C LEU A 316 10.93 -17.28 3.12
N ARG A 317 10.52 -18.45 2.64
CA ARG A 317 10.32 -19.65 3.49
C ARG A 317 11.60 -20.06 4.22
N TYR A 318 12.75 -20.00 3.54
CA TYR A 318 14.05 -20.27 4.18
C TYR A 318 14.33 -19.28 5.33
N HIS A 319 13.92 -18.04 5.20
CA HIS A 319 14.08 -16.99 6.21
C HIS A 319 12.82 -16.74 7.09
N GLN A 320 11.84 -17.64 7.11
CA GLN A 320 10.57 -17.47 7.80
C GLN A 320 10.69 -17.13 9.30
N ASN A 321 11.75 -17.59 9.95
CA ASN A 321 12.03 -17.30 11.36
C ASN A 321 12.31 -15.82 11.65
N LYS A 322 12.68 -15.05 10.63
CA LYS A 322 12.89 -13.59 10.75
C LYS A 322 11.60 -12.79 10.47
N ILE A 323 10.62 -13.38 9.74
CA ILE A 323 9.45 -12.66 9.20
C ILE A 323 8.41 -12.38 10.29
N ARG A 324 7.89 -11.15 10.29
CA ARG A 324 6.72 -10.71 11.06
C ARG A 324 5.83 -9.82 10.20
N GLY A 325 4.53 -10.09 10.20
CA GLY A 325 3.52 -9.17 9.69
C GLY A 325 3.17 -8.15 10.77
N ILE A 326 3.14 -6.88 10.42
CA ILE A 326 2.73 -5.78 11.30
C ILE A 326 1.86 -4.84 10.47
N VAL A 327 0.58 -4.77 10.78
CA VAL A 327 -0.36 -3.89 10.06
C VAL A 327 0.03 -2.43 10.26
N ASN A 328 0.07 -1.67 9.17
CA ASN A 328 0.32 -0.23 9.24
C ASN A 328 -0.83 0.50 9.95
N GLY A 329 -0.48 1.54 10.69
CA GLY A 329 -1.43 2.55 11.13
C GLY A 329 -1.60 3.68 10.13
N ILE A 330 -2.42 4.66 10.50
CA ILE A 330 -2.57 5.94 9.80
C ILE A 330 -2.19 7.09 10.73
N ASP A 331 -1.75 8.22 10.17
CA ASP A 331 -1.54 9.43 10.97
C ASP A 331 -2.90 10.02 11.37
N ILE A 332 -3.25 9.89 12.65
CA ILE A 332 -4.52 10.35 13.20
C ILE A 332 -4.62 11.88 13.38
N ASN A 333 -3.53 12.62 13.17
CA ASN A 333 -3.57 14.08 13.15
C ASN A 333 -3.95 14.60 11.77
N ILE A 334 -3.43 13.94 10.71
CA ILE A 334 -3.76 14.23 9.31
C ILE A 334 -5.18 13.71 8.99
N TRP A 335 -5.41 12.43 9.28
CA TRP A 335 -6.68 11.75 9.00
C TRP A 335 -7.64 11.84 10.19
N ASN A 336 -8.15 13.04 10.45
CA ASN A 336 -9.04 13.30 11.59
C ASN A 336 -10.26 14.13 11.20
N PRO A 337 -11.44 13.51 11.04
CA PRO A 337 -12.65 14.22 10.61
C PRO A 337 -13.08 15.34 11.58
N SER A 338 -12.62 15.32 12.83
CA SER A 338 -12.97 16.38 13.79
C SER A 338 -12.19 17.68 13.57
N THR A 339 -10.99 17.60 12.97
CA THR A 339 -10.07 18.76 12.82
C THR A 339 -9.64 19.01 11.39
N ASP A 340 -10.05 18.16 10.44
CA ASP A 340 -9.69 18.22 9.04
C ASP A 340 -10.27 19.50 8.39
N LYS A 341 -9.38 20.39 7.98
CA LYS A 341 -9.75 21.69 7.39
C LYS A 341 -10.30 21.62 5.97
N LEU A 342 -10.17 20.45 5.33
CA LEU A 342 -10.62 20.23 3.95
C LEU A 342 -12.11 19.85 3.89
N LEU A 343 -12.72 19.48 5.02
CA LEU A 343 -14.10 19.07 5.09
C LEU A 343 -15.07 20.26 5.10
N LYS A 344 -16.21 20.08 4.47
CA LYS A 344 -17.32 21.05 4.54
C LYS A 344 -17.88 21.18 5.96
N ALA A 345 -17.95 20.05 6.69
CA ALA A 345 -18.41 20.00 8.07
C ALA A 345 -17.58 18.95 8.83
N ASN A 346 -16.89 19.39 9.87
CA ASN A 346 -16.15 18.49 10.75
C ASN A 346 -17.12 17.67 11.61
N TYR A 347 -16.69 16.46 12.01
CA TYR A 347 -17.49 15.57 12.85
C TYR A 347 -16.65 14.62 13.69
N ASP A 348 -17.25 14.16 14.77
CA ASP A 348 -16.82 13.07 15.62
C ASP A 348 -17.84 11.91 15.56
N ALA A 349 -17.69 10.90 16.39
CA ALA A 349 -18.60 9.75 16.41
C ALA A 349 -20.06 10.14 16.78
N LYS A 350 -20.27 11.24 17.52
CA LYS A 350 -21.60 11.69 17.95
C LYS A 350 -22.32 12.48 16.87
N THR A 351 -21.57 13.20 16.03
CA THR A 351 -22.08 14.12 15.02
C THR A 351 -21.96 13.61 13.59
N ALA A 352 -21.38 12.40 13.42
CA ALA A 352 -21.07 11.83 12.11
C ALA A 352 -22.31 11.69 11.21
N ILE A 353 -23.42 11.19 11.72
CA ILE A 353 -24.64 10.94 10.91
C ILE A 353 -25.13 12.23 10.23
N GLU A 354 -25.18 13.35 10.95
CA GLU A 354 -25.66 14.61 10.38
C GLU A 354 -24.61 15.30 9.49
N ASN A 355 -23.36 15.31 9.93
CA ASN A 355 -22.33 16.07 9.24
C ASN A 355 -21.78 15.35 8.01
N LYS A 356 -21.78 14.00 7.98
CA LYS A 356 -21.52 13.25 6.74
C LYS A 356 -22.53 13.56 5.65
N LYS A 357 -23.81 13.80 5.95
CA LYS A 357 -24.81 14.26 4.96
C LYS A 357 -24.42 15.60 4.32
N LYS A 358 -23.88 16.53 5.12
CA LYS A 358 -23.39 17.82 4.61
C LYS A 358 -22.17 17.66 3.71
N ASN A 359 -21.23 16.76 4.08
CA ASN A 359 -20.07 16.45 3.29
C ASN A 359 -20.44 15.68 2.01
N LYS A 360 -21.38 14.74 2.07
CA LYS A 360 -21.94 14.04 0.90
C LYS A 360 -22.53 15.01 -0.11
N LYS A 361 -23.39 15.94 0.35
CA LYS A 361 -23.96 16.99 -0.50
C LYS A 361 -22.86 17.83 -1.16
N ALA A 362 -21.85 18.26 -0.38
CA ALA A 362 -20.75 19.06 -0.91
C ALA A 362 -19.90 18.26 -1.93
N LEU A 363 -19.69 16.97 -1.70
CA LEU A 363 -19.03 16.08 -2.66
C LEU A 363 -19.80 15.96 -3.96
N GLN A 364 -21.13 15.72 -3.89
CA GLN A 364 -22.00 15.64 -5.06
C GLN A 364 -21.97 16.94 -5.86
N GLU A 365 -22.11 18.10 -5.20
CA GLU A 365 -22.05 19.43 -5.84
C GLU A 365 -20.69 19.67 -6.51
N SER A 366 -19.60 19.39 -5.84
CA SER A 366 -18.23 19.67 -6.34
C SER A 366 -17.82 18.80 -7.53
N LEU A 367 -18.35 17.58 -7.62
CA LEU A 367 -18.04 16.61 -8.67
C LEU A 367 -19.11 16.51 -9.77
N GLY A 368 -20.13 17.39 -9.76
CA GLY A 368 -21.18 17.41 -10.79
C GLY A 368 -22.12 16.21 -10.74
N LEU A 369 -22.23 15.56 -9.59
CA LEU A 369 -23.20 14.50 -9.36
C LEU A 369 -24.57 15.09 -9.01
N GLU A 370 -25.64 14.33 -9.24
CA GLU A 370 -26.98 14.69 -8.78
C GLU A 370 -27.01 14.76 -7.25
N VAL A 371 -27.50 15.88 -6.71
CA VAL A 371 -27.55 16.08 -5.26
C VAL A 371 -28.77 15.36 -4.70
N ASP A 372 -28.55 14.23 -4.07
CA ASP A 372 -29.58 13.43 -3.41
C ASP A 372 -28.97 12.68 -2.22
N GLU A 373 -29.49 12.92 -1.01
CA GLU A 373 -29.01 12.26 0.22
C GLU A 373 -29.33 10.77 0.26
N HIS A 374 -30.33 10.30 -0.50
CA HIS A 374 -30.79 8.91 -0.51
C HIS A 374 -29.98 8.01 -1.47
N LYS A 375 -29.29 8.60 -2.45
CA LYS A 375 -28.43 7.83 -3.35
C LYS A 375 -27.18 7.34 -2.61
N MET A 376 -26.83 6.07 -2.78
CA MET A 376 -25.59 5.51 -2.23
C MET A 376 -24.39 6.04 -3.01
N VAL A 377 -23.43 6.67 -2.33
CA VAL A 377 -22.18 7.13 -2.94
C VAL A 377 -21.05 6.13 -2.62
N ILE A 378 -20.51 5.50 -3.65
CA ILE A 378 -19.37 4.59 -3.57
C ILE A 378 -18.12 5.31 -4.06
N GLY A 379 -17.11 5.46 -3.21
CA GLY A 379 -15.80 5.98 -3.55
C GLY A 379 -14.81 4.88 -3.95
N LEU A 380 -13.92 5.17 -4.90
CA LEU A 380 -12.75 4.38 -5.23
C LEU A 380 -11.55 5.31 -5.36
N ILE A 381 -10.54 5.13 -4.50
CA ILE A 381 -9.33 5.96 -4.46
C ILE A 381 -8.13 5.05 -4.62
N SER A 382 -7.47 5.08 -5.80
CA SER A 382 -6.31 4.23 -6.02
C SER A 382 -5.49 4.65 -7.24
N ARG A 383 -4.28 4.09 -7.38
CA ARG A 383 -3.61 4.06 -8.68
C ARG A 383 -4.42 3.18 -9.63
N LEU A 384 -4.65 3.64 -10.86
CA LEU A 384 -5.47 2.92 -11.82
C LEU A 384 -4.64 1.84 -12.54
N THR A 385 -4.35 0.76 -11.83
CA THR A 385 -3.53 -0.36 -12.32
C THR A 385 -4.24 -1.69 -12.09
N ASN A 386 -3.81 -2.73 -12.82
CA ASN A 386 -4.36 -4.08 -12.69
C ASN A 386 -4.28 -4.65 -11.26
N GLN A 387 -3.26 -4.24 -10.46
CA GLN A 387 -3.15 -4.62 -9.05
C GLN A 387 -4.42 -4.28 -8.25
N LYS A 388 -5.10 -3.19 -8.61
CA LYS A 388 -6.23 -2.65 -7.84
C LYS A 388 -7.60 -3.27 -8.18
N GLY A 389 -7.61 -4.32 -9.02
CA GLY A 389 -8.84 -5.06 -9.34
C GLY A 389 -9.86 -4.26 -10.15
N LEU A 390 -9.37 -3.34 -10.97
CA LEU A 390 -10.24 -2.43 -11.75
C LEU A 390 -10.94 -3.15 -12.91
N ASP A 391 -10.46 -4.30 -13.32
CA ASP A 391 -11.15 -5.22 -14.23
C ASP A 391 -12.48 -5.70 -13.61
N LEU A 392 -12.50 -6.10 -12.33
CA LEU A 392 -13.74 -6.43 -11.61
C LEU A 392 -14.69 -5.22 -11.53
N VAL A 393 -14.13 -4.02 -11.29
CA VAL A 393 -14.95 -2.79 -11.26
C VAL A 393 -15.62 -2.55 -12.60
N ASN A 394 -14.88 -2.67 -13.71
CA ASN A 394 -15.45 -2.50 -15.04
C ASN A 394 -16.58 -3.49 -15.33
N ASP A 395 -16.46 -4.73 -14.87
CA ASP A 395 -17.47 -5.77 -15.11
C ASP A 395 -18.75 -5.51 -14.31
N VAL A 396 -18.68 -4.91 -13.12
CA VAL A 396 -19.84 -4.71 -12.24
C VAL A 396 -20.51 -3.36 -12.41
N ILE A 397 -19.84 -2.32 -12.93
CA ILE A 397 -20.41 -0.96 -13.08
C ILE A 397 -21.78 -0.97 -13.75
N PRO A 398 -22.03 -1.67 -14.89
CA PRO A 398 -23.35 -1.65 -15.51
C PRO A 398 -24.48 -2.16 -14.62
N GLY A 399 -24.18 -3.07 -13.70
CA GLY A 399 -25.16 -3.60 -12.75
C GLY A 399 -25.32 -2.76 -11.49
N VAL A 400 -24.29 -2.00 -11.11
CA VAL A 400 -24.31 -1.11 -9.93
C VAL A 400 -25.01 0.21 -10.24
N MET A 401 -24.96 0.68 -11.48
CA MET A 401 -25.57 1.93 -11.93
C MET A 401 -27.09 1.78 -12.13
N ASP A 402 -27.81 1.50 -11.05
CA ASP A 402 -29.25 1.20 -10.99
C ASP A 402 -30.16 2.45 -10.87
N GLY A 403 -29.56 3.64 -10.86
CA GLY A 403 -30.26 4.93 -10.65
C GLY A 403 -30.26 5.40 -9.18
N ASN A 404 -30.03 4.51 -8.21
CA ASN A 404 -29.91 4.83 -6.77
C ASN A 404 -28.48 4.89 -6.27
N THR A 405 -27.51 4.53 -7.12
CA THR A 405 -26.09 4.48 -6.79
C THR A 405 -25.32 5.53 -7.59
N GLN A 406 -24.37 6.15 -6.93
CA GLN A 406 -23.37 7.04 -7.52
C GLN A 406 -21.98 6.49 -7.27
N VAL A 407 -21.08 6.64 -8.24
CA VAL A 407 -19.70 6.16 -8.14
C VAL A 407 -18.74 7.31 -8.39
N VAL A 408 -17.74 7.44 -7.53
CA VAL A 408 -16.65 8.41 -7.67
C VAL A 408 -15.32 7.67 -7.72
N VAL A 409 -14.58 7.82 -8.82
CA VAL A 409 -13.24 7.27 -8.99
C VAL A 409 -12.23 8.40 -8.94
N LEU A 410 -11.24 8.28 -8.04
CA LEU A 410 -10.10 9.20 -7.95
C LEU A 410 -8.80 8.42 -8.17
N GLY A 411 -8.00 8.84 -9.14
CA GLY A 411 -6.67 8.27 -9.37
C GLY A 411 -6.17 8.45 -10.80
N THR A 412 -4.92 8.03 -11.02
CA THR A 412 -4.27 7.96 -12.33
C THR A 412 -3.56 6.63 -12.51
N GLY A 413 -3.30 6.23 -13.74
CA GLY A 413 -2.56 5.00 -14.02
C GLY A 413 -2.55 4.57 -15.47
N ASP A 414 -2.95 3.33 -15.72
CA ASP A 414 -3.00 2.77 -17.06
C ASP A 414 -4.10 3.45 -17.88
N SER A 415 -3.77 3.97 -19.05
CA SER A 415 -4.66 4.75 -19.92
C SER A 415 -5.96 3.99 -20.24
N TRP A 416 -5.90 2.67 -20.35
CA TRP A 416 -7.07 1.84 -20.60
C TRP A 416 -8.15 1.99 -19.51
N TYR A 417 -7.75 2.00 -18.24
CA TYR A 417 -8.68 2.22 -17.12
C TYR A 417 -9.17 3.66 -17.07
N GLU A 418 -8.28 4.63 -17.32
CA GLU A 418 -8.68 6.04 -17.37
C GLU A 418 -9.74 6.31 -18.44
N GLU A 419 -9.55 5.77 -19.64
CA GLU A 419 -10.50 5.90 -20.75
C GLU A 419 -11.83 5.19 -20.47
N ALA A 420 -11.80 3.99 -19.86
CA ALA A 420 -12.98 3.26 -19.47
C ALA A 420 -13.83 4.07 -18.47
N PHE A 421 -13.22 4.64 -17.43
CA PHE A 421 -13.93 5.42 -16.42
C PHE A 421 -14.48 6.74 -16.99
N ARG A 422 -13.74 7.42 -17.88
CA ARG A 422 -14.30 8.60 -18.61
C ARG A 422 -15.48 8.22 -19.50
N SER A 423 -15.49 7.02 -20.07
CA SER A 423 -16.63 6.51 -20.83
C SER A 423 -17.85 6.31 -19.94
N TYR A 424 -17.68 5.74 -18.74
CA TYR A 424 -18.78 5.60 -17.78
C TYR A 424 -19.30 6.96 -17.27
N GLU A 425 -18.44 7.93 -17.03
CA GLU A 425 -18.87 9.29 -16.68
C GLU A 425 -19.77 9.91 -17.78
N ASN A 426 -19.42 9.71 -19.05
CA ASN A 426 -20.23 10.16 -20.17
C ASN A 426 -21.57 9.41 -20.30
N GLN A 427 -21.57 8.11 -19.98
CA GLN A 427 -22.75 7.24 -20.05
C GLN A 427 -23.72 7.50 -18.90
N TYR A 428 -23.20 7.70 -17.67
CA TYR A 428 -23.98 7.82 -16.43
C TYR A 428 -23.86 9.24 -15.84
N LYS A 429 -24.15 10.26 -16.66
CA LYS A 429 -24.04 11.67 -16.26
C LYS A 429 -24.83 11.94 -14.98
N GLY A 430 -24.18 12.61 -14.03
CA GLY A 430 -24.76 12.93 -12.72
C GLY A 430 -24.76 11.75 -11.72
N SER A 431 -24.35 10.56 -12.15
CA SER A 431 -24.25 9.39 -11.25
C SER A 431 -22.86 8.76 -11.23
N PHE A 432 -21.98 9.08 -12.18
CA PHE A 432 -20.59 8.62 -12.19
C PHE A 432 -19.65 9.81 -12.37
N CYS A 433 -18.56 9.86 -11.60
CA CYS A 433 -17.48 10.84 -11.75
C CYS A 433 -16.14 10.13 -11.85
N ALA A 434 -15.38 10.41 -12.91
CA ALA A 434 -14.01 9.95 -13.15
C ALA A 434 -13.02 11.09 -12.92
N TYR A 435 -12.63 11.35 -11.69
CA TYR A 435 -11.61 12.36 -11.36
C TYR A 435 -10.21 11.79 -11.58
N ILE A 436 -9.72 11.92 -12.81
CA ILE A 436 -8.43 11.35 -13.24
C ILE A 436 -7.30 12.30 -12.88
N ALA A 437 -6.91 12.26 -11.61
CA ALA A 437 -5.81 13.05 -11.04
C ALA A 437 -5.28 12.40 -9.75
N TYR A 438 -4.11 12.84 -9.29
CA TYR A 438 -3.68 12.71 -7.91
C TYR A 438 -4.06 13.99 -7.17
N ASP A 439 -5.02 13.93 -6.25
CA ASP A 439 -5.51 15.08 -5.50
C ASP A 439 -5.92 14.68 -4.08
N GLU A 440 -5.10 15.07 -3.10
CA GLU A 440 -5.36 14.77 -1.69
C GLU A 440 -6.60 15.49 -1.15
N ASN A 441 -6.88 16.72 -1.61
CA ASN A 441 -8.06 17.46 -1.15
C ASN A 441 -9.34 16.74 -1.57
N VAL A 442 -9.39 16.26 -2.82
CA VAL A 442 -10.51 15.46 -3.32
C VAL A 442 -10.61 14.12 -2.58
N ALA A 443 -9.49 13.50 -2.23
CA ALA A 443 -9.48 12.26 -1.44
C ALA A 443 -10.16 12.46 -0.06
N HIS A 444 -9.81 13.52 0.68
CA HIS A 444 -10.45 13.86 1.96
C HIS A 444 -11.97 14.07 1.82
N ASN A 445 -12.39 14.75 0.75
CA ASN A 445 -13.81 14.97 0.47
C ASN A 445 -14.53 13.65 0.12
N ILE A 446 -13.90 12.74 -0.63
CA ILE A 446 -14.47 11.41 -0.92
C ILE A 446 -14.62 10.62 0.38
N TYR A 447 -13.57 10.50 1.22
CA TYR A 447 -13.66 9.76 2.48
C TYR A 447 -14.78 10.30 3.39
N SER A 448 -14.93 11.62 3.46
CA SER A 448 -15.94 12.24 4.32
C SER A 448 -17.35 12.17 3.75
N GLY A 449 -17.49 12.18 2.41
CA GLY A 449 -18.77 12.28 1.72
C GLY A 449 -19.34 10.97 1.18
N CYS A 450 -18.50 9.94 0.93
CA CYS A 450 -19.02 8.65 0.46
C CYS A 450 -19.62 7.82 1.61
N ASP A 451 -20.57 6.94 1.25
CA ASP A 451 -21.17 5.97 2.17
C ASP A 451 -20.29 4.70 2.27
N ALA A 452 -19.73 4.28 1.14
CA ALA A 452 -18.83 3.12 1.08
C ALA A 452 -17.58 3.43 0.26
N LEU A 453 -16.48 2.72 0.58
CA LEU A 453 -15.26 2.76 -0.20
C LEU A 453 -14.94 1.37 -0.76
N LEU A 454 -14.77 1.28 -2.08
CA LEU A 454 -14.47 0.03 -2.78
C LEU A 454 -12.96 -0.16 -2.94
N VAL A 455 -12.43 -1.30 -2.47
CA VAL A 455 -11.01 -1.68 -2.57
C VAL A 455 -10.89 -3.14 -3.02
N PRO A 456 -11.16 -3.46 -4.31
CA PRO A 456 -11.26 -4.84 -4.80
C PRO A 456 -9.91 -5.41 -5.25
N SER A 457 -8.82 -5.03 -4.59
CA SER A 457 -7.45 -5.30 -5.02
C SER A 457 -7.16 -6.78 -5.24
N ARG A 458 -6.45 -7.09 -6.33
CA ARG A 458 -5.94 -8.43 -6.62
C ARG A 458 -4.95 -8.89 -5.57
N PHE A 459 -4.09 -8.01 -5.12
CA PHE A 459 -3.28 -8.15 -3.91
C PHE A 459 -3.09 -6.76 -3.27
N GLU A 460 -3.09 -6.71 -1.95
CA GLU A 460 -2.94 -5.47 -1.18
C GLU A 460 -2.11 -5.74 0.06
N PRO A 461 -0.81 -5.41 0.05
CA PRO A 461 0.07 -5.72 1.18
C PRO A 461 -0.46 -5.25 2.53
N CYS A 462 -0.94 -4.02 2.60
CA CYS A 462 -1.64 -3.47 3.75
C CYS A 462 -2.95 -2.80 3.35
N GLY A 463 -2.86 -1.80 2.46
CA GLY A 463 -3.93 -0.84 2.23
C GLY A 463 -4.02 0.18 3.38
N LEU A 464 -4.12 1.46 3.02
CA LEU A 464 -4.40 2.54 3.96
C LEU A 464 -5.78 3.13 3.72
N THR A 465 -6.28 3.03 2.49
CA THR A 465 -7.55 3.62 2.07
C THR A 465 -8.74 3.08 2.87
N GLN A 466 -8.80 1.78 3.17
CA GLN A 466 -9.83 1.19 4.01
C GLN A 466 -9.73 1.67 5.47
N LEU A 467 -8.51 1.87 5.99
CA LEU A 467 -8.31 2.38 7.35
C LEU A 467 -8.79 3.82 7.47
N ILE A 468 -8.44 4.65 6.47
CA ILE A 468 -8.88 6.04 6.38
C ILE A 468 -10.41 6.09 6.20
N ALA A 469 -10.96 5.27 5.31
CA ALA A 469 -12.41 5.18 5.10
C ALA A 469 -13.17 4.91 6.41
N MET A 470 -12.75 3.88 7.16
CA MET A 470 -13.32 3.57 8.47
C MET A 470 -13.18 4.73 9.46
N ARG A 471 -12.03 5.42 9.47
CA ARG A 471 -11.80 6.59 10.32
C ARG A 471 -12.77 7.74 10.00
N TYR A 472 -13.16 7.88 8.71
CA TYR A 472 -14.12 8.87 8.23
C TYR A 472 -15.57 8.34 8.20
N GLY A 473 -15.82 7.12 8.70
CA GLY A 473 -17.14 6.52 8.76
C GLY A 473 -17.71 6.14 7.37
N ALA A 474 -16.83 5.86 6.41
CA ALA A 474 -17.21 5.21 5.15
C ALA A 474 -16.97 3.70 5.28
N ILE A 475 -17.94 2.90 4.83
CA ILE A 475 -17.89 1.44 4.99
C ILE A 475 -17.00 0.83 3.91
N PRO A 476 -15.93 0.11 4.24
CA PRO A 476 -15.09 -0.53 3.25
C PRO A 476 -15.77 -1.75 2.63
N ILE A 477 -15.65 -1.88 1.30
CA ILE A 477 -16.03 -3.08 0.53
C ILE A 477 -14.73 -3.59 -0.09
N VAL A 478 -14.21 -4.74 0.37
CA VAL A 478 -12.85 -5.16 0.05
C VAL A 478 -12.76 -6.62 -0.37
N ARG A 479 -11.73 -6.95 -1.15
CA ARG A 479 -11.33 -8.34 -1.35
C ARG A 479 -10.47 -8.82 -0.18
N GLU A 480 -10.67 -10.07 0.26
CA GLU A 480 -9.92 -10.69 1.37
C GLU A 480 -8.50 -11.08 0.94
N THR A 481 -7.59 -10.11 0.91
CA THR A 481 -6.16 -10.32 0.65
C THR A 481 -5.30 -9.40 1.51
N GLY A 482 -4.15 -9.85 1.92
CA GLY A 482 -3.16 -9.08 2.67
C GLY A 482 -3.77 -8.29 3.83
N GLY A 483 -3.43 -7.00 3.92
CA GLY A 483 -3.92 -6.15 4.99
C GLY A 483 -5.41 -5.83 4.94
N LEU A 484 -6.07 -5.98 3.79
CA LEU A 484 -7.53 -5.85 3.72
C LEU A 484 -8.22 -6.94 4.57
N ARG A 485 -7.74 -8.19 4.47
CA ARG A 485 -8.23 -9.30 5.29
C ARG A 485 -7.94 -9.10 6.78
N ASP A 486 -6.79 -8.51 7.11
CA ASP A 486 -6.40 -8.29 8.50
C ASP A 486 -7.18 -7.15 9.18
N THR A 487 -7.75 -6.22 8.41
CA THR A 487 -8.34 -4.97 8.92
C THR A 487 -9.85 -4.84 8.70
N VAL A 488 -10.41 -5.56 7.73
CA VAL A 488 -11.84 -5.51 7.44
C VAL A 488 -12.46 -6.87 7.71
N TRP A 489 -13.39 -6.89 8.68
CA TRP A 489 -14.15 -8.06 9.07
C TRP A 489 -15.54 -8.00 8.44
N PRO A 490 -16.02 -9.11 7.83
CA PRO A 490 -17.31 -9.14 7.16
C PRO A 490 -18.43 -8.84 8.13
N TYR A 491 -19.37 -7.99 7.72
CA TYR A 491 -20.58 -7.71 8.49
C TYR A 491 -21.43 -8.97 8.62
N ASN A 492 -21.76 -9.33 9.87
CA ASN A 492 -22.65 -10.41 10.21
C ASN A 492 -24.00 -9.83 10.69
N MET A 493 -25.05 -10.04 9.90
CA MET A 493 -26.39 -9.51 10.20
C MET A 493 -27.09 -10.17 11.40
N PHE A 494 -26.61 -11.34 11.84
CA PHE A 494 -27.27 -12.08 12.93
C PHE A 494 -26.89 -11.57 14.31
N ASP A 495 -25.64 -11.10 14.46
CA ASP A 495 -25.12 -10.58 15.72
C ASP A 495 -24.69 -9.11 15.64
N ASN A 496 -24.89 -8.48 14.48
CA ASN A 496 -24.56 -7.09 14.18
C ASN A 496 -23.08 -6.75 14.44
N THR A 497 -22.17 -7.68 14.10
CA THR A 497 -20.72 -7.51 14.20
C THR A 497 -20.09 -7.30 12.83
N GLY A 498 -18.81 -6.88 12.83
CA GLY A 498 -18.06 -6.56 11.61
C GLY A 498 -17.88 -5.07 11.41
N ASN A 499 -17.06 -4.70 10.43
CA ASN A 499 -16.73 -3.30 10.13
C ASN A 499 -16.71 -2.99 8.63
N GLY A 500 -17.15 -3.92 7.77
CA GLY A 500 -17.21 -3.75 6.33
C GLY A 500 -17.81 -4.95 5.62
N PHE A 501 -17.71 -4.95 4.29
CA PHE A 501 -18.11 -6.06 3.46
C PHE A 501 -16.91 -6.67 2.75
N THR A 502 -16.86 -7.99 2.66
CA THR A 502 -15.71 -8.70 2.08
C THR A 502 -16.15 -9.72 1.04
N PHE A 503 -15.28 -10.04 0.10
CA PHE A 503 -15.39 -11.14 -0.85
C PHE A 503 -14.00 -11.78 -1.06
N ASP A 504 -13.96 -13.10 -1.31
CA ASP A 504 -12.71 -13.88 -1.36
C ASP A 504 -12.21 -14.12 -2.80
N ARG A 505 -13.13 -14.36 -3.74
CA ARG A 505 -12.78 -14.74 -5.13
C ARG A 505 -12.49 -13.53 -6.00
N TYR A 506 -11.52 -13.73 -6.87
CA TYR A 506 -11.16 -12.77 -7.90
C TYR A 506 -11.76 -13.14 -9.24
#